data_18262ebe0f3289c397c9bc1785e8e478
#
_entry.id   18262ebe0f3289c397c9bc1785e8e478
#
_cell.length_a   1.000
_cell.length_b   1.000
_cell.length_c   1.000
_cell.angle_alpha   90.00
_cell.angle_beta   90.00
_cell.angle_gamma   90.00
#
_symmetry.space_group_name_H-M   'P 1'
#
loop_
_entity.id
_entity.type
_entity.pdbx_description
1 polymer ?
#
loop_
_entity_poly.entity_id
_entity_poly.type
_entity_poly.pdbx_seq_one_letter_code
_entity_poly.pdbx_strand_id
1 'polypeptide(L)'
;MSKQRIFIAGHRGMVGSAIRRQLEQRGDVELVLRTRDELNLLDSRAVHDFFASESIDQVYLAAAKVGGIVANNTYPADFIYQNMMIESNIIHAAHQNDVNKLLFLGSSCIYPKLAKQPMAESELLQGTLEPTNEPYAIAKIAGIKLCESYNRQYGRDYRSVMTDNW
;
A
#
# COMPACT_ATOMS: atom_id res chain seq x y z
N MET A 1 -0.42 -30.12 1.48
CA MET A 1 -0.17 -28.94 0.62
C MET A 1 0.54 -27.85 1.42
N SER A 2 1.48 -27.16 0.78
CA SER A 2 2.14 -26.02 1.40
C SER A 2 1.15 -24.89 1.64
N LYS A 3 1.28 -24.21 2.77
CA LYS A 3 0.45 -23.05 3.07
C LYS A 3 0.85 -21.87 2.16
N GLN A 4 -0.11 -21.04 1.81
CA GLN A 4 0.13 -19.78 1.11
C GLN A 4 0.88 -18.83 2.06
N ARG A 5 2.00 -18.27 1.61
CA ARG A 5 2.81 -17.34 2.39
C ARG A 5 2.38 -15.92 2.06
N ILE A 6 1.89 -15.21 3.04
CA ILE A 6 1.33 -13.87 2.89
C ILE A 6 2.14 -12.86 3.71
N PHE A 7 2.69 -11.86 3.03
CA PHE A 7 3.34 -10.73 3.67
C PHE A 7 2.35 -9.60 3.92
N ILE A 8 2.23 -9.17 5.17
CA ILE A 8 1.46 -7.98 5.55
C ILE A 8 2.46 -6.88 5.89
N ALA A 9 2.64 -5.93 4.97
CA ALA A 9 3.40 -4.72 5.26
C ALA A 9 2.54 -3.77 6.09
N GLY A 10 3.01 -3.38 7.27
CA GLY A 10 2.24 -2.53 8.19
C GLY A 10 1.25 -3.30 9.07
N HIS A 11 1.60 -4.49 9.48
CA HIS A 11 0.75 -5.38 10.31
C HIS A 11 0.38 -4.84 11.70
N ARG A 12 1.04 -3.78 12.16
CA ARG A 12 0.75 -3.11 13.45
C ARG A 12 -0.19 -1.92 13.31
N GLY A 13 -0.43 -1.43 12.10
CA GLY A 13 -1.38 -0.37 11.85
C GLY A 13 -2.83 -0.83 12.00
N MET A 14 -3.77 0.11 11.96
CA MET A 14 -5.20 -0.18 12.15
C MET A 14 -5.73 -1.21 11.14
N VAL A 15 -5.52 -0.97 9.85
CA VAL A 15 -5.99 -1.87 8.80
C VAL A 15 -5.14 -3.14 8.74
N GLY A 16 -3.80 -3.01 8.81
CA GLY A 16 -2.89 -4.15 8.77
C GLY A 16 -3.13 -5.14 9.92
N SER A 17 -3.41 -4.67 11.14
CA SER A 17 -3.73 -5.53 12.27
C SER A 17 -5.09 -6.22 12.11
N ALA A 18 -6.07 -5.56 11.50
CA ALA A 18 -7.37 -6.16 11.21
C ALA A 18 -7.23 -7.29 10.16
N ILE A 19 -6.48 -7.04 9.10
CA ILE A 19 -6.17 -8.07 8.10
C ILE A 19 -5.44 -9.26 8.74
N ARG A 20 -4.45 -8.98 9.58
CA ARG A 20 -3.73 -10.02 10.33
C ARG A 20 -4.68 -10.90 11.13
N ARG A 21 -5.57 -10.31 11.92
CA ARG A 21 -6.55 -11.06 12.73
C ARG A 21 -7.43 -11.98 11.88
N GLN A 22 -7.87 -11.49 10.73
CA GLN A 22 -8.72 -12.29 9.83
C GLN A 22 -7.95 -13.45 9.20
N LEU A 23 -6.73 -13.20 8.77
CA LEU A 23 -5.91 -14.23 8.14
C LEU A 23 -5.41 -15.29 9.13
N GLU A 24 -5.15 -14.90 10.39
CA GLU A 24 -4.76 -15.84 11.45
C GLU A 24 -5.83 -16.90 11.72
N GLN A 25 -7.10 -16.60 11.44
CA GLN A 25 -8.21 -17.56 11.59
C GLN A 25 -8.24 -18.60 10.47
N ARG A 26 -7.53 -18.39 9.37
CA ARG A 26 -7.45 -19.33 8.27
C ARG A 26 -6.31 -20.34 8.55
N GLY A 27 -6.61 -21.62 8.33
CA GLY A 27 -5.60 -22.69 8.51
C GLY A 27 -4.69 -22.90 7.32
N ASP A 28 -4.96 -22.24 6.18
CA ASP A 28 -4.28 -22.44 4.89
C ASP A 28 -3.22 -21.39 4.57
N VAL A 29 -2.93 -20.47 5.50
CA VAL A 29 -1.97 -19.38 5.30
C VAL A 29 -0.88 -19.37 6.36
N GLU A 30 0.31 -18.94 5.95
CA GLU A 30 1.43 -18.60 6.81
C GLU A 30 1.70 -17.11 6.69
N LEU A 31 1.61 -16.37 7.79
CA LEU A 31 1.85 -14.94 7.77
C LEU A 31 3.33 -14.64 7.94
N VAL A 32 3.84 -13.78 7.07
CA VAL A 32 5.19 -13.24 7.16
C VAL A 32 5.06 -11.78 7.60
N LEU A 33 5.60 -11.46 8.76
CA LEU A 33 5.47 -10.15 9.39
C LEU A 33 6.86 -9.60 9.71
N ARG A 34 7.06 -8.30 9.52
CA ARG A 34 8.32 -7.62 9.88
C ARG A 34 8.02 -6.29 10.55
N THR A 35 8.70 -6.02 11.65
CA THR A 35 8.71 -4.71 12.27
C THR A 35 9.63 -3.75 11.51
N ARG A 36 9.58 -2.45 11.82
CA ARG A 36 10.48 -1.47 11.20
C ARG A 36 11.95 -1.76 11.46
N ASP A 37 12.27 -2.30 12.62
CA ASP A 37 13.66 -2.67 12.97
C ASP A 37 14.13 -3.90 12.19
N GLU A 38 13.22 -4.81 11.89
CA GLU A 38 13.50 -6.02 11.12
C GLU A 38 13.58 -5.77 9.60
N LEU A 39 12.76 -4.84 9.11
CA LEU A 39 12.72 -4.47 7.69
C LEU A 39 12.35 -3.00 7.53
N ASN A 40 13.32 -2.18 7.13
CA ASN A 40 13.09 -0.79 6.78
C ASN A 40 12.53 -0.71 5.35
N LEU A 41 11.25 -0.37 5.22
CA LEU A 41 10.56 -0.31 3.93
C LEU A 41 11.02 0.87 3.04
N LEU A 42 11.77 1.82 3.61
CA LEU A 42 12.40 2.91 2.85
C LEU A 42 13.71 2.49 2.17
N ASP A 43 14.27 1.36 2.57
CA ASP A 43 15.48 0.80 1.99
C ASP A 43 15.13 -0.17 0.86
N SER A 44 15.30 0.26 -0.39
CA SER A 44 14.94 -0.51 -1.57
C SER A 44 15.70 -1.84 -1.66
N ARG A 45 16.97 -1.86 -1.25
CA ARG A 45 17.78 -3.08 -1.28
C ARG A 45 17.31 -4.08 -0.22
N ALA A 46 17.07 -3.61 1.00
CA ALA A 46 16.57 -4.46 2.07
C ALA A 46 15.21 -5.09 1.70
N VAL A 47 14.31 -4.32 1.08
CA VAL A 47 13.02 -4.83 0.62
C VAL A 47 13.20 -5.87 -0.50
N HIS A 48 14.06 -5.60 -1.47
CA HIS A 48 14.35 -6.57 -2.54
C HIS A 48 14.92 -7.88 -1.98
N ASP A 49 15.92 -7.79 -1.10
CA ASP A 49 16.55 -8.96 -0.49
C ASP A 49 15.56 -9.78 0.35
N PHE A 50 14.65 -9.10 1.05
CA PHE A 50 13.55 -9.74 1.77
C PHE A 50 12.67 -10.58 0.84
N PHE A 51 12.19 -10.01 -0.26
CA PHE A 51 11.36 -10.74 -1.21
C PHE A 51 12.13 -11.88 -1.90
N ALA A 52 13.41 -11.68 -2.16
CA ALA A 52 14.25 -12.70 -2.79
C ALA A 52 14.45 -13.93 -1.88
N SER A 53 14.46 -13.74 -0.56
CA SER A 53 14.74 -14.82 0.42
C SER A 53 13.48 -15.50 0.99
N GLU A 54 12.32 -14.83 0.98
CA GLU A 54 11.15 -15.27 1.75
C GLU A 54 10.09 -16.06 0.97
N SER A 55 10.16 -16.13 -0.33
CA SER A 55 9.16 -16.85 -1.15
C SER A 55 7.72 -16.46 -0.82
N ILE A 56 7.39 -15.19 -1.02
CA ILE A 56 6.06 -14.63 -0.76
C ILE A 56 5.10 -14.96 -1.91
N ASP A 57 3.88 -15.41 -1.58
CA ASP A 57 2.83 -15.69 -2.57
C ASP A 57 1.90 -14.51 -2.79
N GLN A 58 1.64 -13.73 -1.73
CA GLN A 58 0.73 -12.59 -1.80
C GLN A 58 1.15 -11.50 -0.80
N VAL A 59 0.90 -10.25 -1.17
CA VAL A 59 1.21 -9.07 -0.35
C VAL A 59 -0.07 -8.30 -0.03
N TYR A 60 -0.22 -7.90 1.23
CA TYR A 60 -1.14 -6.84 1.66
C TYR A 60 -0.30 -5.63 2.04
N LEU A 61 -0.39 -4.57 1.24
CA LEU A 61 0.39 -3.34 1.43
C LEU A 61 -0.43 -2.33 2.24
N ALA A 62 -0.33 -2.44 3.57
CA ALA A 62 -1.00 -1.58 4.53
C ALA A 62 -0.03 -0.58 5.20
N ALA A 63 1.26 -0.64 4.88
CA ALA A 63 2.26 0.27 5.42
C ALA A 63 2.18 1.63 4.73
N ALA A 64 2.21 2.69 5.53
CA ALA A 64 2.24 4.06 5.06
C ALA A 64 2.72 5.01 6.17
N LYS A 65 3.25 6.16 5.76
CA LYS A 65 3.40 7.31 6.64
C LYS A 65 2.03 7.97 6.76
N VAL A 66 1.41 7.88 7.92
CA VAL A 66 0.09 8.44 8.18
C VAL A 66 0.13 9.49 9.29
N GLY A 67 -0.87 10.38 9.30
CA GLY A 67 -1.02 11.40 10.33
C GLY A 67 -2.24 12.29 10.05
N GLY A 68 -2.65 13.05 11.03
CA GLY A 68 -3.76 14.00 10.90
C GLY A 68 -3.41 15.21 10.03
N ILE A 69 -4.39 16.12 9.91
CA ILE A 69 -4.29 17.33 9.07
C ILE A 69 -3.07 18.19 9.46
N VAL A 70 -2.82 18.36 10.75
CA VAL A 70 -1.68 19.17 11.24
C VAL A 70 -0.35 18.58 10.78
N ALA A 71 -0.17 17.27 10.94
CA ALA A 71 1.07 16.59 10.53
C ALA A 71 1.28 16.66 9.03
N ASN A 72 0.23 16.41 8.23
CA ASN A 72 0.28 16.53 6.78
C ASN A 72 0.67 17.94 6.32
N ASN A 73 0.11 18.95 6.95
CA ASN A 73 0.39 20.34 6.60
C ASN A 73 1.78 20.80 7.07
N THR A 74 2.31 20.20 8.14
CA THR A 74 3.62 20.55 8.70
C THR A 74 4.78 19.85 8.01
N TYR A 75 4.58 18.57 7.62
CA TYR A 75 5.63 17.71 7.05
C TYR A 75 5.28 17.17 5.66
N PRO A 76 4.89 18.03 4.71
CA PRO A 76 4.41 17.57 3.41
C PRO A 76 5.46 16.74 2.62
N ALA A 77 6.73 17.11 2.72
CA ALA A 77 7.81 16.38 2.05
C ALA A 77 7.94 14.94 2.57
N ASP A 78 7.87 14.75 3.89
CA ASP A 78 7.93 13.42 4.49
C ASP A 78 6.77 12.54 4.04
N PHE A 79 5.57 13.10 3.98
CA PHE A 79 4.39 12.35 3.59
C PHE A 79 4.43 11.89 2.13
N ILE A 80 4.82 12.75 1.20
CA ILE A 80 4.93 12.35 -0.20
C ILE A 80 6.12 11.40 -0.41
N TYR A 81 7.29 11.76 0.09
CA TYR A 81 8.52 10.98 -0.13
C TYR A 81 8.43 9.58 0.47
N GLN A 82 8.11 9.48 1.77
CA GLN A 82 8.10 8.18 2.44
C GLN A 82 7.02 7.25 1.88
N ASN A 83 5.83 7.76 1.57
CA ASN A 83 4.78 6.93 0.98
C ASN A 83 5.15 6.45 -0.42
N MET A 84 5.71 7.32 -1.28
CA MET A 84 6.17 6.93 -2.60
C MET A 84 7.28 5.88 -2.52
N MET A 85 8.23 6.02 -1.61
CA MET A 85 9.32 5.05 -1.44
C MET A 85 8.81 3.70 -0.95
N ILE A 86 7.97 3.68 0.07
CA ILE A 86 7.41 2.43 0.63
C ILE A 86 6.66 1.65 -0.44
N GLU A 87 5.72 2.29 -1.11
CA GLU A 87 4.89 1.63 -2.12
C GLU A 87 5.71 1.19 -3.34
N SER A 88 6.61 2.04 -3.82
CA SER A 88 7.47 1.71 -4.97
C SER A 88 8.40 0.55 -4.64
N ASN A 89 9.03 0.57 -3.48
CA ASN A 89 9.95 -0.50 -3.06
C ASN A 89 9.25 -1.85 -2.99
N ILE A 90 8.07 -1.89 -2.37
CA ILE A 90 7.33 -3.15 -2.19
C ILE A 90 6.76 -3.65 -3.52
N ILE A 91 6.09 -2.79 -4.28
CA ILE A 91 5.45 -3.19 -5.54
C ILE A 91 6.50 -3.67 -6.54
N HIS A 92 7.61 -2.94 -6.67
CA HIS A 92 8.67 -3.33 -7.59
C HIS A 92 9.39 -4.61 -7.18
N ALA A 93 9.75 -4.75 -5.90
CA ALA A 93 10.41 -5.95 -5.39
C ALA A 93 9.49 -7.19 -5.48
N ALA A 94 8.20 -7.03 -5.21
CA ALA A 94 7.21 -8.09 -5.39
C ALA A 94 7.20 -8.56 -6.84
N HIS A 95 7.14 -7.64 -7.79
CA HIS A 95 7.20 -7.97 -9.22
C HIS A 95 8.50 -8.68 -9.60
N GLN A 96 9.66 -8.17 -9.19
CA GLN A 96 10.96 -8.76 -9.51
C GLN A 96 11.14 -10.17 -8.95
N ASN A 97 10.44 -10.52 -7.89
CA ASN A 97 10.47 -11.83 -7.26
C ASN A 97 9.22 -12.68 -7.56
N ASP A 98 8.55 -12.35 -8.65
CA ASP A 98 7.43 -13.09 -9.22
C ASP A 98 6.24 -13.28 -8.28
N VAL A 99 5.99 -12.31 -7.42
CA VAL A 99 4.76 -12.25 -6.62
C VAL A 99 3.64 -11.70 -7.49
N ASN A 100 2.64 -12.54 -7.79
CA ASN A 100 1.58 -12.19 -8.74
C ASN A 100 0.40 -11.46 -8.11
N LYS A 101 0.20 -11.56 -6.79
CA LYS A 101 -0.97 -11.00 -6.10
C LYS A 101 -0.54 -9.97 -5.05
N LEU A 102 -1.12 -8.79 -5.14
CA LEU A 102 -0.88 -7.71 -4.18
C LEU A 102 -2.16 -6.89 -4.02
N LEU A 103 -2.48 -6.55 -2.78
CA LEU A 103 -3.55 -5.63 -2.44
C LEU A 103 -2.94 -4.35 -1.86
N PHE A 104 -3.16 -3.24 -2.55
CA PHE A 104 -2.73 -1.90 -2.14
C PHE A 104 -3.87 -1.16 -1.46
N LEU A 105 -3.62 -0.62 -0.29
CA LEU A 105 -4.61 0.19 0.43
C LEU A 105 -4.50 1.65 0.02
N GLY A 106 -5.52 2.13 -0.68
CA GLY A 106 -5.70 3.53 -0.98
C GLY A 106 -6.33 4.28 0.20
N SER A 107 -6.76 5.50 -0.07
CA SER A 107 -7.42 6.36 0.91
C SER A 107 -8.45 7.22 0.20
N SER A 108 -9.54 7.55 0.86
CA SER A 108 -10.59 8.41 0.30
C SER A 108 -10.11 9.82 -0.06
N CYS A 109 -9.00 10.27 0.51
CA CYS A 109 -8.41 11.59 0.22
C CYS A 109 -7.87 11.72 -1.23
N ILE A 110 -7.80 10.64 -1.99
CA ILE A 110 -7.39 10.66 -3.40
C ILE A 110 -8.43 11.28 -4.32
N TYR A 111 -9.68 11.35 -3.87
CA TYR A 111 -10.75 11.94 -4.65
C TYR A 111 -10.73 13.47 -4.57
N PRO A 112 -11.22 14.18 -5.61
CA PRO A 112 -11.29 15.63 -5.58
C PRO A 112 -12.04 16.14 -4.35
N LYS A 113 -11.62 17.30 -3.84
CA LYS A 113 -12.27 17.95 -2.68
C LYS A 113 -13.78 18.15 -2.88
N LEU A 114 -14.19 18.44 -4.11
CA LEU A 114 -15.58 18.70 -4.48
C LEU A 114 -16.23 17.55 -5.23
N ALA A 115 -15.71 16.33 -5.08
CA ALA A 115 -16.30 15.14 -5.69
C ALA A 115 -17.76 14.95 -5.26
N LYS A 116 -18.58 14.45 -6.17
CA LYS A 116 -19.99 14.14 -5.88
C LYS A 116 -20.10 13.05 -4.83
N GLN A 117 -21.10 13.16 -3.96
CA GLN A 117 -21.40 12.15 -2.97
C GLN A 117 -22.63 11.31 -3.42
N PRO A 118 -22.59 9.97 -3.29
CA PRO A 118 -21.42 9.16 -2.91
C PRO A 118 -20.32 9.21 -3.98
N MET A 119 -19.06 9.15 -3.52
CA MET A 119 -17.92 9.22 -4.43
C MET A 119 -17.78 7.94 -5.25
N ALA A 120 -17.72 8.08 -6.57
CA ALA A 120 -17.47 6.99 -7.50
C ALA A 120 -15.99 6.93 -7.89
N GLU A 121 -15.50 5.75 -8.25
CA GLU A 121 -14.10 5.58 -8.72
C GLU A 121 -13.77 6.47 -9.92
N SER A 122 -14.75 6.78 -10.78
CA SER A 122 -14.60 7.67 -11.93
C SER A 122 -14.28 9.13 -11.56
N GLU A 123 -14.46 9.52 -10.29
CA GLU A 123 -14.12 10.87 -9.81
C GLU A 123 -12.61 11.05 -9.62
N LEU A 124 -11.82 9.97 -9.65
CA LEU A 124 -10.37 10.04 -9.52
C LEU A 124 -9.77 10.91 -10.63
N LEU A 125 -8.94 11.87 -10.24
CA LEU A 125 -8.27 12.83 -11.14
C LEU A 125 -9.23 13.80 -11.89
N GLN A 126 -10.49 13.93 -11.47
CA GLN A 126 -11.45 14.82 -12.12
C GLN A 126 -11.48 16.24 -11.52
N GLY A 127 -10.66 16.53 -10.52
CA GLY A 127 -10.61 17.85 -9.90
C GLY A 127 -9.46 18.00 -8.94
N THR A 128 -9.39 19.16 -8.27
CA THR A 128 -8.33 19.47 -7.31
C THR A 128 -8.53 18.73 -5.99
N LEU A 129 -7.41 18.31 -5.40
CA LEU A 129 -7.38 17.64 -4.12
C LEU A 129 -7.48 18.65 -2.96
N GLU A 130 -7.74 18.13 -1.74
CA GLU A 130 -7.67 18.93 -0.54
C GLU A 130 -6.22 19.38 -0.29
N PRO A 131 -5.93 20.70 -0.25
CA PRO A 131 -4.54 21.20 -0.20
C PRO A 131 -3.75 20.71 1.01
N THR A 132 -4.38 20.51 2.17
CA THR A 132 -3.69 20.15 3.41
C THR A 132 -3.08 18.76 3.38
N ASN A 133 -3.65 17.82 2.62
CA ASN A 133 -3.16 16.45 2.48
C ASN A 133 -2.83 16.06 1.03
N GLU A 134 -2.75 17.04 0.12
CA GLU A 134 -2.46 16.78 -1.30
C GLU A 134 -1.19 15.95 -1.53
N PRO A 135 -0.04 16.22 -0.85
CA PRO A 135 1.17 15.40 -1.03
C PRO A 135 0.95 13.91 -0.70
N TYR A 136 0.25 13.62 0.39
CA TYR A 136 -0.12 12.24 0.74
C TYR A 136 -1.06 11.63 -0.30
N ALA A 137 -2.08 12.37 -0.74
CA ALA A 137 -3.03 11.93 -1.73
C ALA A 137 -2.35 11.62 -3.08
N ILE A 138 -1.43 12.48 -3.53
CA ILE A 138 -0.65 12.25 -4.76
C ILE A 138 0.17 10.96 -4.64
N ALA A 139 0.82 10.72 -3.51
CA ALA A 139 1.56 9.48 -3.30
C ALA A 139 0.64 8.25 -3.40
N LYS A 140 -0.55 8.31 -2.82
CA LYS A 140 -1.53 7.21 -2.91
C LYS A 140 -2.05 7.01 -4.33
N ILE A 141 -2.31 8.07 -5.07
CA ILE A 141 -2.67 7.97 -6.50
C ILE A 141 -1.55 7.31 -7.29
N ALA A 142 -0.30 7.69 -7.04
CA ALA A 142 0.86 7.09 -7.68
C ALA A 142 0.94 5.57 -7.42
N GLY A 143 0.66 5.12 -6.19
CA GLY A 143 0.62 3.70 -5.84
C GLY A 143 -0.45 2.94 -6.62
N ILE A 144 -1.64 3.52 -6.76
CA ILE A 144 -2.72 2.94 -7.58
C ILE A 144 -2.27 2.82 -9.04
N LYS A 145 -1.65 3.86 -9.59
CA LYS A 145 -1.15 3.86 -10.98
C LYS A 145 0.01 2.90 -11.18
N LEU A 146 0.85 2.69 -10.16
CA LEU A 146 1.86 1.62 -10.18
C LEU A 146 1.19 0.25 -10.33
N CYS A 147 0.23 -0.08 -9.49
CA CYS A 147 -0.49 -1.35 -9.57
C CYS A 147 -1.10 -1.57 -10.96
N GLU A 148 -1.83 -0.59 -11.47
CA GLU A 148 -2.43 -0.64 -12.82
C GLU A 148 -1.38 -0.84 -13.91
N SER A 149 -0.25 -0.15 -13.80
CA SER A 149 0.82 -0.21 -14.80
C SER A 149 1.50 -1.57 -14.84
N TYR A 150 1.77 -2.17 -13.67
CA TYR A 150 2.33 -3.51 -13.59
C TYR A 150 1.35 -4.58 -14.11
N ASN A 151 0.05 -4.39 -13.86
CA ASN A 151 -0.98 -5.27 -14.42
C ASN A 151 -1.00 -5.21 -15.96
N ARG A 152 -0.97 -4.01 -16.52
CA ARG A 152 -1.00 -3.80 -17.98
C ARG A 152 0.26 -4.32 -18.67
N GLN A 153 1.42 -4.03 -18.10
CA GLN A 153 2.70 -4.34 -18.74
C GLN A 153 3.12 -5.79 -18.55
N TYR A 154 2.86 -6.37 -17.37
CA TYR A 154 3.39 -7.66 -16.97
C TYR A 154 2.33 -8.72 -16.66
N GLY A 155 1.05 -8.37 -16.71
CA GLY A 155 -0.04 -9.31 -16.40
C GLY A 155 -0.15 -9.67 -14.92
N ARG A 156 0.26 -8.76 -14.01
CA ARG A 156 0.10 -8.97 -12.57
C ARG A 156 -1.35 -8.79 -12.13
N ASP A 157 -1.69 -9.30 -10.96
CA ASP A 157 -2.98 -9.12 -10.29
C ASP A 157 -2.78 -8.24 -9.04
N TYR A 158 -2.40 -6.99 -9.27
CA TYR A 158 -2.20 -5.98 -8.22
C TYR A 158 -3.43 -5.11 -8.15
N ARG A 159 -4.15 -5.22 -7.04
CA ARG A 159 -5.44 -4.55 -6.84
C ARG A 159 -5.32 -3.45 -5.82
N SER A 160 -6.10 -2.40 -6.03
CA SER A 160 -6.22 -1.29 -5.08
C SER A 160 -7.62 -1.28 -4.47
N VAL A 161 -7.71 -1.03 -3.17
CA VAL A 161 -8.97 -0.84 -2.47
C VAL A 161 -8.95 0.47 -1.72
N MET A 162 -10.10 1.14 -1.68
CA MET A 162 -10.27 2.36 -0.89
C MET A 162 -10.75 1.97 0.50
N THR A 163 -10.09 2.55 1.50
CA THR A 163 -10.56 2.48 2.87
C THR A 163 -11.20 3.81 3.21
N ASP A 164 -12.42 3.78 3.70
CA ASP A 164 -13.04 4.97 4.25
C ASP A 164 -12.38 5.29 5.59
N ASN A 165 -11.85 6.49 5.70
CA ASN A 165 -11.36 7.00 6.97
C ASN A 165 -12.55 7.60 7.72
N TRP A 166 -13.08 6.86 8.65
CA TRP A 166 -14.05 7.34 9.63
C TRP A 166 -13.31 7.87 10.86
#